data_bdc830c4fdf39987c175a9e598405ed4
#
_entry.id   bdc830c4fdf39987c175a9e598405ed4
#
_cell.length_a   1.000
_cell.length_b   1.000
_cell.length_c   1.000
_cell.angle_alpha   90.00
_cell.angle_beta   90.00
_cell.angle_gamma   90.00
#
_symmetry.space_group_name_H-M   'P 1'
#
loop_
_entity.id
_entity.type
_entity.pdbx_description
1 polymer ?
#
loop_
_entity_poly.entity_id
_entity_poly.type
_entity_poly.pdbx_seq_one_letter_code
_entity_poly.pdbx_strand_id
1 'polypeptide(L)'
;MIRAVFAAIGLTSALLAPIAPSQASERAPRPNIIFIMADDLGYGHLGCYGQTKIRTPHLDRMAAEGTRFTQCYAGHCVCAPSRSVLMTGRHSGHTSVRVNGGGAPLLPEDVTVAEVLQEAGYATGIFGKWGLGDHDTTGVPYKQGFDEFYGYLHQVHAHFYYPWFLWRNDRRHVLSENVGQRQGQYTHDLIAEEALGFLRRHKQGPFFLYVPFTIPHFELLVPEDSLAEYQGKFPEPVPFVDRRRHNADQPQPRAALAAMITRMDRDVGRLLALVAELGLDRDTIVFFTSDNGGYRLGPPDEPDFFGANGPLRGGKGEFYEGGIRVPMIVRWPGKVRAGAVDDFVWAFWDVMPTLAELAGAKAPSGIDGISLARRLLGQEQPEPDRFLYWETIPQRGDAGAPAWSQAVRMGRWKAVRPKPKLPLELYDLEKDVSEEHNVADEQPEIVQKIEDYLKTARTPPRAYPPQEPSWGYDRVETGYVK
;
A
#
# COMPACT_ATOMS: atom_id res chain seq x y z
N MET A 1 45.05 -84.30 40.84
CA MET A 1 44.88 -82.99 41.53
C MET A 1 44.57 -81.95 40.43
N ILE A 2 43.30 -81.66 40.27
CA ILE A 2 42.80 -80.73 39.22
C ILE A 2 42.33 -79.49 39.93
N ARG A 3 42.95 -78.36 39.68
CA ARG A 3 42.54 -77.02 40.15
C ARG A 3 41.53 -76.42 39.17
N ALA A 4 40.34 -76.16 39.64
CA ALA A 4 39.32 -75.42 38.87
C ALA A 4 39.58 -73.93 39.06
N VAL A 5 39.60 -73.18 37.95
CA VAL A 5 39.68 -71.67 37.89
C VAL A 5 38.26 -71.21 37.64
N PHE A 6 37.69 -70.45 38.62
CA PHE A 6 36.44 -69.73 38.41
C PHE A 6 36.72 -68.35 37.80
N ALA A 7 36.17 -68.14 36.58
CA ALA A 7 36.15 -66.78 35.95
C ALA A 7 34.88 -66.06 36.40
N ALA A 8 35.02 -64.88 37.02
CA ALA A 8 33.90 -64.00 37.37
C ALA A 8 33.56 -63.09 36.13
N ILE A 9 32.36 -63.23 35.66
CA ILE A 9 31.81 -62.34 34.59
C ILE A 9 31.15 -61.15 35.31
N GLY A 10 31.79 -59.98 35.24
CA GLY A 10 31.21 -58.72 35.73
C GLY A 10 30.17 -58.21 34.75
N LEU A 11 28.88 -58.17 35.14
CA LEU A 11 27.82 -57.46 34.43
C LEU A 11 27.95 -55.95 34.71
N THR A 12 28.37 -55.17 33.75
CA THR A 12 28.27 -53.71 33.77
C THR A 12 26.86 -53.29 33.32
N SER A 13 26.04 -52.90 34.26
CA SER A 13 24.73 -52.28 34.00
C SER A 13 24.94 -50.85 33.48
N ALA A 14 24.73 -50.63 32.15
CA ALA A 14 24.67 -49.31 31.58
C ALA A 14 23.36 -48.63 32.01
N LEU A 15 23.44 -47.63 32.87
CA LEU A 15 22.32 -46.71 33.18
C LEU A 15 22.02 -45.86 31.94
N LEU A 16 20.93 -46.18 31.26
CA LEU A 16 20.32 -45.29 30.25
C LEU A 16 19.74 -44.07 30.96
N ALA A 17 20.41 -42.92 30.84
CA ALA A 17 19.86 -41.64 31.26
C ALA A 17 18.61 -41.32 30.43
N PRO A 18 17.49 -40.87 31.03
CA PRO A 18 16.32 -40.43 30.24
C PRO A 18 16.70 -39.24 29.38
N ILE A 19 16.51 -39.37 28.07
CA ILE A 19 16.56 -38.25 27.12
C ILE A 19 15.41 -37.32 27.50
N ALA A 20 15.72 -36.19 28.14
CA ALA A 20 14.74 -35.13 28.35
C ALA A 20 14.13 -34.70 26.97
N PRO A 21 12.80 -34.59 26.87
CA PRO A 21 12.21 -34.09 25.65
C PRO A 21 12.77 -32.69 25.38
N SER A 22 13.35 -32.49 24.21
CA SER A 22 13.75 -31.19 23.72
C SER A 22 12.53 -30.26 23.83
N GLN A 23 12.59 -29.28 24.73
CA GLN A 23 11.62 -28.19 24.73
C GLN A 23 11.75 -27.52 23.33
N ALA A 24 10.87 -27.90 22.40
CA ALA A 24 10.63 -27.08 21.23
C ALA A 24 10.32 -25.68 21.77
N SER A 25 11.22 -24.74 21.55
CA SER A 25 10.98 -23.33 21.84
C SER A 25 9.63 -23.01 21.22
N GLU A 26 8.60 -22.80 22.03
CA GLU A 26 7.34 -22.27 21.54
C GLU A 26 7.67 -20.94 20.86
N ARG A 27 7.76 -20.96 19.52
CA ARG A 27 7.87 -19.73 18.76
C ARG A 27 6.67 -18.87 19.17
N ALA A 28 6.94 -17.63 19.59
CA ALA A 28 5.87 -16.68 19.85
C ALA A 28 4.85 -16.73 18.69
N PRO A 29 3.55 -16.78 18.97
CA PRO A 29 2.53 -16.91 17.94
C PRO A 29 2.71 -15.75 16.94
N ARG A 30 2.89 -16.09 15.66
CA ARG A 30 3.04 -15.15 14.57
C ARG A 30 1.68 -14.54 14.25
N PRO A 31 1.55 -13.20 14.18
CA PRO A 31 0.26 -12.59 13.90
C PRO A 31 -0.22 -12.88 12.46
N ASN A 32 -1.51 -12.94 12.28
CA ASN A 32 -2.11 -12.72 10.98
C ASN A 32 -1.91 -11.26 10.59
N ILE A 33 -1.73 -10.99 9.31
CA ILE A 33 -1.45 -9.65 8.80
C ILE A 33 -2.50 -9.30 7.75
N ILE A 34 -3.21 -8.20 7.95
CA ILE A 34 -4.12 -7.60 6.96
C ILE A 34 -3.57 -6.23 6.61
N PHE A 35 -3.30 -5.99 5.34
CA PHE A 35 -2.84 -4.70 4.83
C PHE A 35 -3.84 -4.18 3.81
N ILE A 36 -4.62 -3.16 4.20
CA ILE A 36 -5.66 -2.54 3.37
C ILE A 36 -5.10 -1.24 2.81
N MET A 37 -5.23 -1.05 1.50
CA MET A 37 -4.75 0.15 0.83
C MET A 37 -5.82 0.70 -0.12
N ALA A 38 -6.17 1.97 0.06
CA ALA A 38 -7.00 2.71 -0.89
C ALA A 38 -6.17 3.18 -2.10
N ASP A 39 -6.83 3.52 -3.19
CA ASP A 39 -6.23 4.08 -4.40
C ASP A 39 -6.62 5.56 -4.49
N ASP A 40 -5.65 6.48 -4.40
CA ASP A 40 -5.85 7.93 -4.45
C ASP A 40 -6.66 8.53 -3.26
N LEU A 41 -6.66 7.92 -2.10
CA LEU A 41 -7.31 8.47 -0.92
C LEU A 41 -6.40 9.53 -0.26
N GLY A 42 -6.84 10.77 -0.24
CA GLY A 42 -6.09 11.86 0.36
C GLY A 42 -6.06 11.82 1.89
N TYR A 43 -5.05 12.44 2.46
CA TYR A 43 -4.84 12.57 3.90
C TYR A 43 -6.06 13.12 4.65
N GLY A 44 -6.77 14.09 4.05
CA GLY A 44 -7.94 14.75 4.64
C GLY A 44 -9.29 14.07 4.35
N HIS A 45 -9.33 12.89 3.76
CA HIS A 45 -10.60 12.23 3.39
C HIS A 45 -11.24 11.42 4.54
N LEU A 46 -10.54 11.17 5.64
CA LEU A 46 -11.04 10.36 6.77
C LEU A 46 -11.46 11.22 7.96
N GLY A 47 -12.52 10.83 8.66
CA GLY A 47 -13.01 11.52 9.85
C GLY A 47 -11.93 11.67 10.92
N CYS A 48 -11.17 10.61 11.21
CA CYS A 48 -10.06 10.63 12.18
C CYS A 48 -8.87 11.50 11.74
N TYR A 49 -8.83 11.97 10.48
CA TYR A 49 -7.88 12.97 9.97
C TYR A 49 -8.52 14.35 9.71
N GLY A 50 -9.75 14.59 10.20
CA GLY A 50 -10.40 15.89 10.17
C GLY A 50 -11.51 16.07 9.13
N GLN A 51 -11.87 15.05 8.38
CA GLN A 51 -13.01 15.11 7.45
C GLN A 51 -14.34 15.23 8.18
N THR A 52 -15.18 16.16 7.72
CA THR A 52 -16.51 16.41 8.32
C THR A 52 -17.68 16.20 7.36
N LYS A 53 -17.41 16.09 6.06
CA LYS A 53 -18.45 15.96 5.01
C LYS A 53 -18.63 14.51 4.54
N ILE A 54 -17.57 13.71 4.61
CA ILE A 54 -17.55 12.29 4.21
C ILE A 54 -17.55 11.45 5.49
N ARG A 55 -18.35 10.39 5.53
CA ARG A 55 -18.45 9.52 6.71
C ARG A 55 -17.57 8.30 6.58
N THR A 56 -16.70 8.10 7.60
CA THR A 56 -15.79 6.95 7.67
C THR A 56 -15.80 6.30 9.07
N PRO A 57 -17.00 5.91 9.59
CA PRO A 57 -17.13 5.50 10.98
C PRO A 57 -16.34 4.25 11.36
N HIS A 58 -16.09 3.34 10.40
CA HIS A 58 -15.33 2.11 10.67
C HIS A 58 -13.82 2.37 10.75
N LEU A 59 -13.29 3.22 9.89
CA LEU A 59 -11.90 3.67 9.93
C LEU A 59 -11.65 4.58 11.14
N ASP A 60 -12.61 5.43 11.50
CA ASP A 60 -12.54 6.26 12.71
C ASP A 60 -12.50 5.39 13.96
N ARG A 61 -13.32 4.31 14.01
CA ARG A 61 -13.27 3.32 15.06
C ARG A 61 -11.95 2.54 15.05
N MET A 62 -11.44 2.14 13.88
CA MET A 62 -10.15 1.48 13.77
C MET A 62 -9.03 2.34 14.35
N ALA A 63 -9.06 3.65 14.10
CA ALA A 63 -8.10 4.61 14.68
C ALA A 63 -8.27 4.74 16.22
N ALA A 64 -9.51 4.72 16.72
CA ALA A 64 -9.77 4.75 18.15
C ALA A 64 -9.33 3.46 18.87
N GLU A 65 -9.39 2.31 18.21
CA GLU A 65 -8.96 1.00 18.72
C GLU A 65 -7.47 0.71 18.45
N GLY A 66 -6.77 1.56 17.70
CA GLY A 66 -5.37 1.41 17.28
C GLY A 66 -4.57 2.70 17.39
N THR A 67 -3.50 2.80 16.63
CA THR A 67 -2.65 3.99 16.51
C THR A 67 -2.82 4.63 15.15
N ARG A 68 -3.04 5.95 15.13
CA ARG A 68 -3.09 6.79 13.94
C ARG A 68 -1.74 7.48 13.75
N PHE A 69 -1.06 7.21 12.64
CA PHE A 69 0.20 7.85 12.31
C PHE A 69 -0.03 9.12 11.50
N THR A 70 0.66 10.20 11.88
CA THR A 70 0.52 11.50 11.22
C THR A 70 1.60 11.78 10.18
N GLN A 71 2.67 11.00 10.15
CA GLN A 71 3.82 11.19 9.28
C GLN A 71 4.23 9.90 8.55
N CYS A 72 3.26 9.21 7.92
CA CYS A 72 3.52 8.09 7.03
C CYS A 72 3.58 8.56 5.58
N TYR A 73 4.58 8.07 4.85
CA TYR A 73 4.84 8.46 3.47
C TYR A 73 4.66 7.29 2.50
N ALA A 74 3.87 7.53 1.47
CA ALA A 74 3.76 6.63 0.32
C ALA A 74 5.10 6.46 -0.39
N GLY A 75 5.25 5.38 -1.13
CA GLY A 75 6.48 5.10 -1.87
C GLY A 75 6.72 6.04 -3.05
N HIS A 76 5.65 6.68 -3.56
CA HIS A 76 5.71 7.60 -4.68
C HIS A 76 4.43 8.45 -4.73
N CYS A 77 4.41 9.51 -5.53
CA CYS A 77 3.23 10.35 -5.73
C CYS A 77 2.22 9.79 -6.75
N VAL A 78 2.45 8.56 -7.28
CA VAL A 78 1.54 7.82 -8.19
C VAL A 78 1.62 6.31 -7.94
N CYS A 79 0.56 5.60 -8.38
CA CYS A 79 0.22 4.24 -7.99
C CYS A 79 1.32 3.18 -8.16
N ALA A 80 1.72 2.83 -9.42
CA ALA A 80 2.57 1.66 -9.66
C ALA A 80 3.94 1.76 -8.96
N PRO A 81 4.71 2.86 -9.06
CA PRO A 81 5.98 2.95 -8.34
C PRO A 81 5.79 2.96 -6.82
N SER A 82 4.71 3.55 -6.30
CA SER A 82 4.41 3.47 -4.86
C SER A 82 4.18 2.04 -4.38
N ARG A 83 3.42 1.26 -5.15
CA ARG A 83 3.17 -0.18 -4.89
C ARG A 83 4.45 -1.02 -5.00
N SER A 84 5.32 -0.71 -5.97
CA SER A 84 6.63 -1.35 -6.10
C SER A 84 7.51 -1.11 -4.86
N VAL A 85 7.55 0.12 -4.38
CA VAL A 85 8.27 0.50 -3.15
C VAL A 85 7.73 -0.29 -1.94
N LEU A 86 6.40 -0.36 -1.78
CA LEU A 86 5.73 -1.11 -0.71
C LEU A 86 6.12 -2.59 -0.74
N MET A 87 6.10 -3.20 -1.93
CA MET A 87 6.38 -4.62 -2.10
C MET A 87 7.86 -4.97 -1.90
N THR A 88 8.79 -4.10 -2.33
CA THR A 88 10.21 -4.43 -2.40
C THR A 88 11.06 -3.89 -1.23
N GLY A 89 10.50 -3.00 -0.39
CA GLY A 89 11.28 -2.35 0.68
C GLY A 89 12.36 -1.40 0.18
N ARG A 90 12.29 -0.99 -1.10
CA ARG A 90 13.25 -0.09 -1.75
C ARG A 90 12.57 1.21 -2.14
N HIS A 91 13.17 2.36 -1.83
CA HIS A 91 12.60 3.66 -2.21
C HIS A 91 12.62 3.89 -3.74
N SER A 92 11.94 4.92 -4.22
CA SER A 92 11.72 5.13 -5.66
C SER A 92 13.00 5.32 -6.50
N GLY A 93 14.13 5.63 -5.90
CA GLY A 93 15.44 5.67 -6.55
C GLY A 93 16.11 4.30 -6.72
N HIS A 94 15.61 3.24 -6.08
CA HIS A 94 16.20 1.90 -6.10
C HIS A 94 15.26 0.80 -6.56
N THR A 95 13.92 0.99 -6.44
CA THR A 95 12.95 0.01 -6.93
C THR A 95 13.03 -0.17 -8.45
N SER A 96 12.62 -1.34 -8.95
CA SER A 96 12.66 -1.66 -10.38
C SER A 96 11.52 -1.02 -11.18
N VAL A 97 10.36 -0.73 -10.57
CA VAL A 97 9.22 -0.07 -11.21
C VAL A 97 9.12 1.38 -10.74
N ARG A 98 9.58 2.31 -11.60
CA ARG A 98 9.61 3.77 -11.31
C ARG A 98 8.71 4.59 -12.22
N VAL A 99 7.88 3.93 -13.04
CA VAL A 99 6.96 4.56 -14.00
C VAL A 99 5.53 4.09 -13.75
N ASN A 100 4.55 4.94 -14.05
CA ASN A 100 3.12 4.65 -13.81
C ASN A 100 2.37 4.20 -15.07
N GLY A 101 3.05 3.80 -16.10
CA GLY A 101 2.44 3.63 -17.42
C GLY A 101 1.86 2.26 -17.73
N GLY A 102 1.59 1.40 -16.78
CA GLY A 102 1.15 0.03 -17.04
C GLY A 102 2.20 -0.82 -17.79
N GLY A 103 2.22 -2.12 -17.59
CA GLY A 103 3.13 -3.01 -18.32
C GLY A 103 4.59 -3.03 -17.88
N ALA A 104 5.01 -2.23 -16.90
CA ALA A 104 6.33 -2.35 -16.28
C ALA A 104 6.29 -3.41 -15.17
N PRO A 105 6.67 -4.68 -15.42
CA PRO A 105 6.57 -5.72 -14.40
C PRO A 105 7.69 -5.61 -13.37
N LEU A 106 7.47 -6.13 -12.16
CA LEU A 106 8.55 -6.53 -11.27
C LEU A 106 9.46 -7.53 -11.99
N LEU A 107 10.73 -7.50 -11.66
CA LEU A 107 11.75 -8.41 -12.20
C LEU A 107 11.75 -9.72 -11.40
N PRO A 108 12.24 -10.83 -11.96
CA PRO A 108 12.38 -12.09 -11.23
C PRO A 108 13.27 -12.00 -9.99
N GLU A 109 14.22 -11.06 -9.98
CA GLU A 109 15.13 -10.81 -8.86
C GLU A 109 14.58 -9.84 -7.81
N ASP A 110 13.44 -9.21 -8.06
CA ASP A 110 12.76 -8.37 -7.06
C ASP A 110 12.09 -9.28 -6.02
N VAL A 111 12.58 -9.26 -4.80
CA VAL A 111 11.96 -9.96 -3.69
C VAL A 111 10.86 -9.09 -3.10
N THR A 112 9.66 -9.63 -2.98
CA THR A 112 8.49 -8.94 -2.42
C THR A 112 8.26 -9.31 -0.95
N VAL A 113 7.51 -8.46 -0.25
CA VAL A 113 7.06 -8.76 1.11
C VAL A 113 6.20 -10.03 1.15
N ALA A 114 5.45 -10.34 0.08
CA ALA A 114 4.64 -11.55 0.00
C ALA A 114 5.51 -12.81 -0.08
N GLU A 115 6.60 -12.79 -0.87
CA GLU A 115 7.57 -13.90 -0.91
C GLU A 115 8.22 -14.13 0.45
N VAL A 116 8.65 -13.06 1.13
CA VAL A 116 9.23 -13.15 2.48
C VAL A 116 8.26 -13.80 3.48
N LEU A 117 6.98 -13.44 3.41
CA LEU A 117 5.97 -14.00 4.30
C LEU A 117 5.56 -15.41 3.89
N GLN A 118 5.48 -15.72 2.59
CA GLN A 118 5.22 -17.06 2.08
C GLN A 118 6.32 -18.05 2.50
N GLU A 119 7.59 -17.66 2.37
CA GLU A 119 8.73 -18.44 2.86
C GLU A 119 8.69 -18.64 4.38
N ALA A 120 8.12 -17.69 5.13
CA ALA A 120 7.86 -17.83 6.55
C ALA A 120 6.65 -18.74 6.87
N GLY A 121 5.96 -19.28 5.87
CA GLY A 121 4.83 -20.20 6.01
C GLY A 121 3.48 -19.52 6.22
N TYR A 122 3.33 -18.27 5.76
CA TYR A 122 2.03 -17.60 5.68
C TYR A 122 1.28 -18.06 4.43
N ALA A 123 -0.02 -18.26 4.54
CA ALA A 123 -0.91 -18.25 3.38
C ALA A 123 -1.04 -16.81 2.88
N THR A 124 -0.83 -16.55 1.59
CA THR A 124 -0.75 -15.20 1.04
C THR A 124 -1.87 -14.95 0.04
N GLY A 125 -2.60 -13.86 0.20
CA GLY A 125 -3.68 -13.48 -0.71
C GLY A 125 -3.66 -11.98 -1.03
N ILE A 126 -3.96 -11.67 -2.28
CA ILE A 126 -4.16 -10.30 -2.74
C ILE A 126 -5.50 -10.18 -3.47
N PHE A 127 -6.31 -9.20 -3.05
CA PHE A 127 -7.63 -8.94 -3.63
C PHE A 127 -7.77 -7.45 -3.95
N GLY A 128 -7.70 -7.12 -5.26
CA GLY A 128 -7.78 -5.74 -5.75
C GLY A 128 -6.81 -5.39 -6.87
N LYS A 129 -6.28 -4.18 -6.84
CA LYS A 129 -5.37 -3.62 -7.86
C LYS A 129 -3.93 -4.00 -7.59
N TRP A 130 -3.30 -4.71 -8.53
CA TRP A 130 -1.87 -5.02 -8.47
C TRP A 130 -0.99 -3.92 -9.08
N GLY A 131 -0.96 -3.79 -10.39
CA GLY A 131 -0.27 -2.73 -11.12
C GLY A 131 1.24 -2.91 -11.32
N LEU A 132 1.80 -4.07 -10.95
CA LEU A 132 3.25 -4.36 -11.01
C LEU A 132 3.59 -5.51 -11.96
N GLY A 133 2.74 -5.76 -12.93
CA GLY A 133 2.91 -6.76 -13.99
C GLY A 133 1.58 -7.14 -14.59
N ASP A 134 1.57 -7.37 -15.89
CA ASP A 134 0.41 -7.83 -16.63
C ASP A 134 0.52 -9.32 -16.95
N HIS A 135 -0.55 -9.90 -17.50
CA HIS A 135 -0.57 -11.29 -17.92
C HIS A 135 0.67 -11.67 -18.74
N ASP A 136 1.20 -12.85 -18.50
CA ASP A 136 2.41 -13.40 -19.11
C ASP A 136 3.74 -12.69 -18.75
N THR A 137 3.73 -11.73 -17.84
CA THR A 137 4.98 -11.11 -17.34
C THR A 137 5.55 -11.84 -16.11
N THR A 138 6.75 -11.45 -15.71
CA THR A 138 7.39 -11.93 -14.46
C THR A 138 6.75 -11.33 -13.23
N GLY A 139 6.14 -10.13 -13.34
CA GLY A 139 5.62 -9.36 -12.22
C GLY A 139 4.20 -9.71 -11.78
N VAL A 140 3.57 -10.80 -12.28
CA VAL A 140 2.22 -11.18 -11.86
C VAL A 140 2.20 -11.68 -10.41
N PRO A 141 1.12 -11.45 -9.62
CA PRO A 141 1.06 -11.74 -8.19
C PRO A 141 1.47 -13.17 -7.81
N TYR A 142 1.01 -14.17 -8.56
CA TYR A 142 1.30 -15.59 -8.30
C TYR A 142 2.74 -16.01 -8.62
N LYS A 143 3.56 -15.12 -9.22
CA LYS A 143 5.02 -15.27 -9.36
C LYS A 143 5.79 -14.40 -8.38
N GLN A 144 5.08 -13.63 -7.57
CA GLN A 144 5.61 -12.64 -6.63
C GLN A 144 5.12 -12.92 -5.19
N GLY A 145 4.92 -14.23 -4.88
CA GLY A 145 4.68 -14.71 -3.53
C GLY A 145 3.22 -14.69 -3.07
N PHE A 146 2.23 -14.49 -3.95
CA PHE A 146 0.82 -14.60 -3.59
C PHE A 146 0.22 -15.94 -4.06
N ASP A 147 -0.33 -16.73 -3.13
CA ASP A 147 -1.01 -18.00 -3.42
C ASP A 147 -2.36 -17.77 -4.10
N GLU A 148 -3.10 -16.74 -3.67
CA GLU A 148 -4.41 -16.38 -4.21
C GLU A 148 -4.43 -14.93 -4.68
N PHE A 149 -4.92 -14.71 -5.91
CA PHE A 149 -5.14 -13.39 -6.48
C PHE A 149 -6.54 -13.28 -7.10
N TYR A 150 -7.23 -12.17 -6.82
CA TYR A 150 -8.43 -11.79 -7.55
C TYR A 150 -8.50 -10.27 -7.72
N GLY A 151 -8.59 -9.79 -8.96
CA GLY A 151 -8.65 -8.35 -9.23
C GLY A 151 -8.05 -7.94 -10.56
N TYR A 152 -7.31 -6.86 -10.53
CA TYR A 152 -6.76 -6.19 -11.71
C TYR A 152 -5.24 -6.35 -11.75
N LEU A 153 -4.72 -6.91 -12.83
CA LEU A 153 -3.26 -6.94 -13.08
C LEU A 153 -2.76 -5.58 -13.56
N HIS A 154 -3.42 -5.01 -14.57
CA HIS A 154 -2.98 -3.81 -15.27
C HIS A 154 -3.56 -2.52 -14.68
N GLN A 155 -2.78 -1.44 -14.65
CA GLN A 155 -3.16 -0.13 -14.13
C GLN A 155 -4.41 0.45 -14.82
N VAL A 156 -4.43 0.44 -16.16
CA VAL A 156 -5.55 1.00 -16.93
C VAL A 156 -6.84 0.19 -16.71
N HIS A 157 -6.73 -1.14 -16.62
CA HIS A 157 -7.88 -2.00 -16.34
C HIS A 157 -8.52 -1.66 -14.99
N ALA A 158 -7.71 -1.32 -13.98
CA ALA A 158 -8.18 -0.92 -12.67
C ALA A 158 -8.92 0.44 -12.61
N HIS A 159 -8.96 1.17 -13.72
CA HIS A 159 -9.76 2.38 -13.85
C HIS A 159 -11.23 2.10 -14.24
N PHE A 160 -11.61 0.85 -14.50
CA PHE A 160 -12.98 0.49 -14.90
C PHE A 160 -13.64 -0.33 -13.79
N TYR A 161 -14.71 0.19 -13.19
CA TYR A 161 -15.39 -0.45 -12.05
C TYR A 161 -16.50 -1.43 -12.44
N TYR A 162 -16.86 -1.46 -13.73
CA TYR A 162 -17.76 -2.42 -14.32
C TYR A 162 -17.14 -3.08 -15.57
N PRO A 163 -15.90 -3.62 -15.49
CA PRO A 163 -15.28 -4.31 -16.62
C PRO A 163 -16.02 -5.63 -16.89
N TRP A 164 -15.82 -6.21 -18.06
CA TRP A 164 -16.44 -7.49 -18.39
C TRP A 164 -15.70 -8.71 -17.80
N PHE A 165 -14.50 -8.51 -17.20
CA PHE A 165 -13.75 -9.55 -16.49
C PHE A 165 -12.86 -8.97 -15.40
N LEU A 166 -12.46 -9.84 -14.46
CA LEU A 166 -11.32 -9.68 -13.57
C LEU A 166 -10.39 -10.90 -13.73
N TRP A 167 -9.21 -10.82 -13.17
CA TRP A 167 -8.30 -11.94 -13.11
C TRP A 167 -8.48 -12.73 -11.81
N ARG A 168 -8.50 -14.07 -11.91
CA ARG A 168 -8.36 -15.01 -10.80
C ARG A 168 -7.09 -15.83 -11.03
N ASN A 169 -6.00 -15.50 -10.34
CA ASN A 169 -4.65 -15.97 -10.64
C ASN A 169 -4.33 -15.75 -12.13
N ASP A 170 -4.13 -16.82 -12.92
CA ASP A 170 -3.78 -16.81 -14.33
C ASP A 170 -5.00 -16.82 -15.29
N ARG A 171 -6.23 -16.78 -14.76
CA ARG A 171 -7.46 -16.94 -15.55
C ARG A 171 -8.36 -15.72 -15.49
N ARG A 172 -8.98 -15.40 -16.63
CA ARG A 172 -10.04 -14.40 -16.69
C ARG A 172 -11.31 -14.97 -16.04
N HIS A 173 -11.82 -14.24 -15.08
CA HIS A 173 -13.14 -14.46 -14.50
C HIS A 173 -14.12 -13.50 -15.17
N VAL A 174 -14.95 -14.01 -16.06
CA VAL A 174 -15.91 -13.21 -16.84
C VAL A 174 -17.05 -12.73 -15.93
N LEU A 175 -17.30 -11.43 -15.94
CA LEU A 175 -18.41 -10.77 -15.25
C LEU A 175 -19.60 -10.64 -16.22
N SER A 176 -20.41 -11.69 -16.31
CA SER A 176 -21.44 -11.82 -17.33
C SER A 176 -22.48 -10.70 -17.31
N GLU A 177 -22.75 -10.12 -16.13
CA GLU A 177 -23.71 -9.02 -15.98
C GLU A 177 -23.16 -7.66 -16.43
N ASN A 178 -21.84 -7.58 -16.70
CA ASN A 178 -21.17 -6.38 -17.22
C ASN A 178 -20.96 -6.43 -18.72
N VAL A 179 -21.11 -7.61 -19.36
CA VAL A 179 -20.92 -7.76 -20.80
C VAL A 179 -21.91 -6.87 -21.58
N GLY A 180 -21.42 -6.18 -22.61
CA GLY A 180 -22.24 -5.26 -23.40
C GLY A 180 -22.51 -3.91 -22.69
N GLN A 181 -21.56 -3.43 -21.91
CA GLN A 181 -21.61 -2.14 -21.18
C GLN A 181 -22.65 -2.08 -20.06
N ARG A 182 -23.10 -3.21 -19.59
CA ARG A 182 -23.98 -3.27 -18.41
C ARG A 182 -23.19 -3.01 -17.14
N GLN A 183 -23.87 -2.57 -16.10
CA GLN A 183 -23.30 -2.26 -14.78
C GLN A 183 -23.94 -3.12 -13.70
N GLY A 184 -23.91 -4.47 -13.90
CA GLY A 184 -24.56 -5.42 -12.98
C GLY A 184 -23.68 -5.83 -11.81
N GLN A 185 -22.33 -5.87 -12.00
CA GLN A 185 -21.39 -6.37 -11.01
C GLN A 185 -20.30 -5.31 -10.72
N TYR A 186 -20.44 -4.62 -9.59
CA TYR A 186 -19.46 -3.64 -9.14
C TYR A 186 -18.22 -4.34 -8.58
N THR A 187 -17.06 -4.09 -9.16
CA THR A 187 -15.85 -4.85 -8.86
C THR A 187 -15.32 -4.65 -7.44
N HIS A 188 -15.52 -3.49 -6.84
CA HIS A 188 -15.14 -3.28 -5.43
C HIS A 188 -15.85 -4.29 -4.52
N ASP A 189 -17.14 -4.54 -4.73
CA ASP A 189 -17.92 -5.49 -3.92
C ASP A 189 -17.41 -6.92 -4.11
N LEU A 190 -17.11 -7.32 -5.37
CA LEU A 190 -16.55 -8.63 -5.65
C LEU A 190 -15.19 -8.82 -4.99
N ILE A 191 -14.33 -7.81 -5.01
CA ILE A 191 -13.02 -7.82 -4.36
C ILE A 191 -13.18 -7.96 -2.83
N ALA A 192 -14.11 -7.21 -2.23
CA ALA A 192 -14.37 -7.29 -0.80
C ALA A 192 -14.89 -8.69 -0.39
N GLU A 193 -15.80 -9.29 -1.18
CA GLU A 193 -16.31 -10.65 -0.93
C GLU A 193 -15.21 -11.71 -1.02
N GLU A 194 -14.29 -11.61 -2.00
CA GLU A 194 -13.17 -12.55 -2.13
C GLU A 194 -12.18 -12.42 -0.97
N ALA A 195 -11.92 -11.20 -0.51
CA ALA A 195 -11.09 -10.95 0.68
C ALA A 195 -11.72 -11.57 1.95
N LEU A 196 -13.03 -11.39 2.15
CA LEU A 196 -13.77 -12.06 3.24
C LEU A 196 -13.74 -13.59 3.09
N GLY A 197 -13.86 -14.10 1.87
CA GLY A 197 -13.72 -15.53 1.57
C GLY A 197 -12.37 -16.08 1.97
N PHE A 198 -11.28 -15.35 1.67
CA PHE A 198 -9.93 -15.72 2.07
C PHE A 198 -9.78 -15.84 3.59
N LEU A 199 -10.27 -14.88 4.37
CA LEU A 199 -10.24 -14.95 5.84
C LEU A 199 -10.91 -16.22 6.37
N ARG A 200 -12.06 -16.62 5.79
CA ARG A 200 -12.76 -17.85 6.19
C ARG A 200 -11.97 -19.11 5.87
N ARG A 201 -11.28 -19.15 4.72
CA ARG A 201 -10.47 -20.30 4.30
C ARG A 201 -9.20 -20.46 5.13
N HIS A 202 -8.55 -19.35 5.50
CA HIS A 202 -7.23 -19.37 6.13
C HIS A 202 -7.23 -19.06 7.64
N LYS A 203 -8.39 -19.15 8.30
CA LYS A 203 -8.55 -18.86 9.74
C LYS A 203 -7.73 -19.73 10.70
N GLN A 204 -7.14 -20.83 10.23
CA GLN A 204 -6.42 -21.81 11.08
C GLN A 204 -4.90 -21.61 11.13
N GLY A 205 -4.36 -20.75 10.30
CA GLY A 205 -2.90 -20.56 10.23
C GLY A 205 -2.54 -19.08 10.02
N PRO A 206 -1.27 -18.72 10.12
CA PRO A 206 -0.87 -17.34 9.82
C PRO A 206 -1.13 -17.03 8.35
N PHE A 207 -1.72 -15.88 8.10
CA PHE A 207 -1.99 -15.39 6.76
C PHE A 207 -1.54 -13.95 6.57
N PHE A 208 -1.19 -13.62 5.33
CA PHE A 208 -1.00 -12.26 4.85
C PHE A 208 -2.07 -11.97 3.81
N LEU A 209 -2.98 -11.07 4.14
CA LEU A 209 -4.05 -10.58 3.28
C LEU A 209 -3.76 -9.14 2.87
N TYR A 210 -3.45 -8.93 1.59
CA TYR A 210 -3.31 -7.60 1.01
C TYR A 210 -4.57 -7.23 0.24
N VAL A 211 -5.20 -6.12 0.61
CA VAL A 211 -6.45 -5.66 0.00
C VAL A 211 -6.25 -4.26 -0.59
N PRO A 212 -5.63 -4.15 -1.78
CA PRO A 212 -5.48 -2.90 -2.49
C PRO A 212 -6.77 -2.57 -3.27
N PHE A 213 -7.71 -1.91 -2.60
CA PHE A 213 -8.93 -1.43 -3.24
C PHE A 213 -8.63 -0.45 -4.38
N THR A 214 -9.53 -0.37 -5.36
CA THR A 214 -9.42 0.57 -6.49
C THR A 214 -10.07 1.90 -6.22
N ILE A 215 -10.95 1.99 -5.22
CA ILE A 215 -11.62 3.24 -4.85
C ILE A 215 -10.84 3.95 -3.74
N PRO A 216 -10.88 5.31 -3.71
CA PRO A 216 -11.69 6.20 -4.55
C PRO A 216 -10.99 6.76 -5.81
N HIS A 217 -10.14 6.00 -6.53
CA HIS A 217 -9.48 6.44 -7.77
C HIS A 217 -10.49 7.05 -8.75
N PHE A 218 -10.01 7.88 -9.66
CA PHE A 218 -10.80 8.66 -10.58
C PHE A 218 -11.44 7.83 -11.70
N GLU A 219 -12.48 7.12 -11.37
CA GLU A 219 -13.61 6.61 -12.13
C GLU A 219 -14.81 6.80 -11.21
N LEU A 220 -15.48 7.93 -11.28
CA LEU A 220 -16.48 8.36 -10.31
C LEU A 220 -17.79 7.59 -10.45
N LEU A 221 -17.71 6.27 -10.40
CA LEU A 221 -18.84 5.35 -10.44
C LEU A 221 -18.99 4.59 -9.13
N VAL A 222 -20.21 4.53 -8.63
CA VAL A 222 -20.60 3.80 -7.43
C VAL A 222 -22.02 3.30 -7.60
N PRO A 223 -22.41 2.16 -7.03
CA PRO A 223 -23.80 1.69 -7.04
C PRO A 223 -24.79 2.71 -6.49
N GLU A 224 -26.02 2.68 -7.01
CA GLU A 224 -27.08 3.64 -6.70
C GLU A 224 -27.41 3.71 -5.20
N ASP A 225 -27.35 2.58 -4.50
CA ASP A 225 -27.58 2.52 -3.05
C ASP A 225 -26.61 3.41 -2.26
N SER A 226 -25.34 3.47 -2.69
CA SER A 226 -24.33 4.32 -2.07
C SER A 226 -24.42 5.76 -2.55
N LEU A 227 -24.66 5.99 -3.86
CA LEU A 227 -24.84 7.34 -4.40
C LEU A 227 -25.98 8.09 -3.71
N ALA A 228 -27.11 7.40 -3.48
CA ALA A 228 -28.28 7.94 -2.82
C ALA A 228 -28.00 8.50 -1.41
N GLU A 229 -26.94 8.00 -0.74
CA GLU A 229 -26.55 8.51 0.57
C GLU A 229 -26.06 9.98 0.52
N TYR A 230 -25.54 10.43 -0.62
CA TYR A 230 -24.97 11.77 -0.78
C TYR A 230 -25.63 12.61 -1.85
N GLN A 231 -26.53 12.05 -2.63
CA GLN A 231 -27.27 12.74 -3.67
C GLN A 231 -28.00 13.99 -3.11
N GLY A 232 -27.73 15.14 -3.73
CA GLY A 232 -28.32 16.42 -3.32
C GLY A 232 -27.78 17.02 -2.00
N LYS A 233 -26.81 16.39 -1.34
CA LYS A 233 -26.22 16.91 -0.09
C LYS A 233 -25.11 17.95 -0.30
N PHE A 234 -24.54 18.00 -1.49
CA PHE A 234 -23.47 18.92 -1.82
C PHE A 234 -23.84 19.83 -3.00
N PRO A 235 -23.36 21.08 -3.03
CA PRO A 235 -23.33 21.83 -4.27
C PRO A 235 -22.40 21.10 -5.23
N GLU A 236 -22.91 20.60 -6.35
CA GLU A 236 -22.08 19.92 -7.33
C GLU A 236 -21.37 20.93 -8.23
N PRO A 237 -20.12 20.69 -8.63
CA PRO A 237 -19.46 21.46 -9.67
C PRO A 237 -20.12 21.16 -11.03
N VAL A 238 -19.55 21.74 -12.08
CA VAL A 238 -19.94 21.32 -13.45
C VAL A 238 -19.81 19.80 -13.55
N PRO A 239 -20.80 19.09 -14.14
CA PRO A 239 -20.71 17.64 -14.31
C PRO A 239 -19.37 17.21 -14.90
N PHE A 240 -18.79 16.16 -14.33
CA PHE A 240 -17.58 15.60 -14.90
C PHE A 240 -17.91 14.92 -16.23
N VAL A 241 -17.27 15.39 -17.31
CA VAL A 241 -17.37 14.80 -18.64
C VAL A 241 -15.96 14.50 -19.13
N ASP A 242 -15.66 13.21 -19.28
CA ASP A 242 -14.36 12.80 -19.83
C ASP A 242 -14.34 12.90 -21.36
N ARG A 243 -13.78 14.00 -21.87
CA ARG A 243 -13.62 14.23 -23.32
C ARG A 243 -12.75 13.17 -24.01
N ARG A 244 -11.89 12.47 -23.27
CA ARG A 244 -11.06 11.37 -23.78
C ARG A 244 -11.82 10.05 -23.77
N ARG A 245 -13.01 9.99 -23.14
CA ARG A 245 -13.85 8.80 -22.97
C ARG A 245 -13.13 7.64 -22.27
N HIS A 246 -12.12 7.94 -21.49
CA HIS A 246 -11.43 6.95 -20.67
C HIS A 246 -12.27 6.63 -19.42
N ASN A 247 -12.74 7.65 -18.71
CA ASN A 247 -13.62 7.48 -17.55
C ASN A 247 -15.09 7.71 -17.92
N ALA A 248 -16.01 7.24 -17.08
CA ALA A 248 -17.42 7.52 -17.22
C ALA A 248 -17.74 8.98 -16.89
N ASP A 249 -18.77 9.53 -17.56
CA ASP A 249 -19.33 10.81 -17.17
C ASP A 249 -20.05 10.69 -15.82
N GLN A 250 -19.91 11.71 -14.97
CA GLN A 250 -20.55 11.74 -13.65
C GLN A 250 -21.23 13.09 -13.41
N PRO A 251 -22.58 13.10 -13.35
CA PRO A 251 -23.34 14.32 -13.07
C PRO A 251 -23.13 14.88 -11.65
N GLN A 252 -22.83 14.04 -10.69
CA GLN A 252 -22.70 14.36 -9.27
C GLN A 252 -21.34 13.91 -8.72
N PRO A 253 -20.23 14.49 -9.16
CA PRO A 253 -18.89 13.98 -8.85
C PRO A 253 -18.54 14.05 -7.36
N ARG A 254 -19.03 15.06 -6.64
CA ARG A 254 -18.82 15.17 -5.17
C ARG A 254 -19.59 14.09 -4.42
N ALA A 255 -20.85 13.88 -4.76
CA ALA A 255 -21.65 12.82 -4.15
C ALA A 255 -21.05 11.43 -4.45
N ALA A 256 -20.60 11.19 -5.67
CA ALA A 256 -19.99 9.92 -6.07
C ALA A 256 -18.68 9.65 -5.31
N LEU A 257 -17.77 10.63 -5.21
CA LEU A 257 -16.52 10.48 -4.44
C LEU A 257 -16.81 10.16 -2.97
N ALA A 258 -17.69 10.90 -2.33
CA ALA A 258 -18.05 10.67 -0.93
C ALA A 258 -18.68 9.26 -0.73
N ALA A 259 -19.53 8.85 -1.65
CA ALA A 259 -20.17 7.54 -1.63
C ALA A 259 -19.17 6.39 -1.81
N MET A 260 -18.18 6.54 -2.69
CA MET A 260 -17.10 5.57 -2.87
C MET A 260 -16.28 5.38 -1.60
N ILE A 261 -15.89 6.47 -0.95
CA ILE A 261 -15.12 6.43 0.31
C ILE A 261 -15.93 5.79 1.43
N THR A 262 -17.22 6.14 1.58
CA THR A 262 -18.10 5.53 2.60
C THR A 262 -18.36 4.05 2.32
N ARG A 263 -18.47 3.64 1.02
CA ARG A 263 -18.61 2.22 0.66
C ARG A 263 -17.35 1.43 1.03
N MET A 264 -16.17 1.97 0.76
CA MET A 264 -14.90 1.36 1.17
C MET A 264 -14.81 1.22 2.69
N ASP A 265 -15.14 2.28 3.43
CA ASP A 265 -15.17 2.26 4.90
C ASP A 265 -16.09 1.17 5.45
N ARG A 266 -17.29 0.99 4.85
CA ARG A 266 -18.19 -0.11 5.19
C ARG A 266 -17.53 -1.47 5.02
N ASP A 267 -16.80 -1.69 3.92
CA ASP A 267 -16.17 -3.00 3.66
C ASP A 267 -14.92 -3.23 4.50
N VAL A 268 -14.18 -2.19 4.90
CA VAL A 268 -13.19 -2.28 5.98
C VAL A 268 -13.87 -2.72 7.29
N GLY A 269 -15.03 -2.15 7.61
CA GLY A 269 -15.83 -2.56 8.77
C GLY A 269 -16.24 -4.03 8.73
N ARG A 270 -16.62 -4.55 7.56
CA ARG A 270 -16.97 -5.98 7.36
C ARG A 270 -15.76 -6.90 7.57
N LEU A 271 -14.57 -6.52 7.08
CA LEU A 271 -13.33 -7.28 7.32
C LEU A 271 -12.99 -7.35 8.81
N LEU A 272 -13.02 -6.21 9.51
CA LEU A 272 -12.77 -6.15 10.95
C LEU A 272 -13.80 -6.96 11.77
N ALA A 273 -15.08 -6.89 11.38
CA ALA A 273 -16.15 -7.66 12.03
C ALA A 273 -15.95 -9.18 11.84
N LEU A 274 -15.57 -9.60 10.64
CA LEU A 274 -15.30 -11.03 10.37
C LEU A 274 -14.07 -11.53 11.14
N VAL A 275 -13.00 -10.74 11.24
CA VAL A 275 -11.83 -11.09 12.07
C VAL A 275 -12.25 -11.33 13.53
N ALA A 276 -13.10 -10.47 14.08
CA ALA A 276 -13.63 -10.65 15.44
C ALA A 276 -14.58 -11.86 15.55
N GLU A 277 -15.49 -12.08 14.59
CA GLU A 277 -16.40 -13.25 14.54
C GLU A 277 -15.64 -14.56 14.50
N LEU A 278 -14.52 -14.62 13.76
CA LEU A 278 -13.65 -15.79 13.67
C LEU A 278 -12.77 -15.99 14.92
N GLY A 279 -12.83 -15.10 15.90
CA GLY A 279 -12.01 -15.17 17.12
C GLY A 279 -10.54 -14.81 16.91
N LEU A 280 -10.19 -14.14 15.80
CA LEU A 280 -8.81 -13.84 15.40
C LEU A 280 -8.34 -12.44 15.80
N ASP A 281 -9.19 -11.65 16.46
CA ASP A 281 -8.98 -10.22 16.68
C ASP A 281 -7.67 -9.90 17.44
N ARG A 282 -7.32 -10.71 18.44
CA ARG A 282 -6.07 -10.53 19.21
C ARG A 282 -4.82 -11.05 18.52
N ASP A 283 -4.99 -11.87 17.48
CA ASP A 283 -3.91 -12.51 16.74
C ASP A 283 -3.73 -11.87 15.35
N THR A 284 -4.41 -10.76 15.07
CA THR A 284 -4.38 -10.10 13.77
C THR A 284 -3.98 -8.63 13.91
N ILE A 285 -2.93 -8.24 13.18
CA ILE A 285 -2.56 -6.85 12.97
C ILE A 285 -3.17 -6.37 11.65
N VAL A 286 -3.83 -5.22 11.69
CA VAL A 286 -4.49 -4.61 10.53
C VAL A 286 -3.90 -3.24 10.26
N PHE A 287 -3.46 -3.01 9.03
CA PHE A 287 -3.00 -1.73 8.51
C PHE A 287 -4.03 -1.17 7.54
N PHE A 288 -4.24 0.14 7.57
CA PHE A 288 -5.00 0.87 6.56
C PHE A 288 -4.22 2.09 6.10
N THR A 289 -4.11 2.29 4.77
CA THR A 289 -3.39 3.43 4.17
C THR A 289 -3.93 3.75 2.75
N SER A 290 -3.28 4.68 2.04
CA SER A 290 -3.48 4.98 0.61
C SER A 290 -2.16 4.85 -0.14
N ASP A 291 -2.20 4.50 -1.42
CA ASP A 291 -0.98 4.32 -2.24
C ASP A 291 -0.27 5.64 -2.60
N ASN A 292 -0.97 6.74 -2.64
CA ASN A 292 -0.45 8.11 -2.79
C ASN A 292 -1.49 9.12 -2.27
N GLY A 293 -1.15 10.40 -2.33
CA GLY A 293 -2.08 11.47 -1.97
C GLY A 293 -3.31 11.54 -2.87
N GLY A 294 -4.37 12.17 -2.35
CA GLY A 294 -5.62 12.35 -3.05
C GLY A 294 -5.49 13.31 -4.24
N TYR A 295 -6.35 13.11 -5.22
CA TYR A 295 -6.54 14.08 -6.29
C TYR A 295 -7.58 15.14 -5.89
N ARG A 296 -7.45 16.32 -6.45
CA ARG A 296 -8.41 17.40 -6.28
C ARG A 296 -9.58 17.23 -7.24
N LEU A 297 -10.80 17.35 -6.70
CA LEU A 297 -12.02 17.32 -7.49
C LEU A 297 -12.56 18.74 -7.68
N GLY A 298 -12.66 19.19 -8.94
CA GLY A 298 -13.18 20.50 -9.30
C GLY A 298 -12.17 21.37 -10.07
N PRO A 299 -12.57 22.57 -10.47
CA PRO A 299 -11.71 23.51 -11.21
C PRO A 299 -10.46 23.88 -10.40
N PRO A 300 -9.33 24.15 -11.07
CA PRO A 300 -8.06 24.50 -10.38
C PRO A 300 -8.11 25.79 -9.56
N ASP A 301 -8.99 26.70 -9.90
CA ASP A 301 -9.18 28.02 -9.30
C ASP A 301 -10.19 28.03 -8.14
N GLU A 302 -10.93 26.93 -7.92
CA GLU A 302 -11.81 26.78 -6.76
C GLU A 302 -11.10 26.12 -5.59
N PRO A 303 -11.46 26.39 -4.33
CA PRO A 303 -11.00 25.63 -3.18
C PRO A 303 -11.36 24.15 -3.30
N ASP A 304 -10.47 23.25 -2.83
CA ASP A 304 -10.80 21.84 -2.75
C ASP A 304 -11.96 21.62 -1.75
N PHE A 305 -13.12 21.23 -2.28
CA PHE A 305 -14.36 21.12 -1.52
C PHE A 305 -14.26 20.16 -0.34
N PHE A 306 -13.56 19.06 -0.50
CA PHE A 306 -13.37 18.08 0.57
C PHE A 306 -12.09 18.29 1.36
N GLY A 307 -11.17 19.12 0.89
CA GLY A 307 -9.84 19.23 1.48
C GLY A 307 -9.11 17.89 1.42
N ALA A 308 -9.05 17.28 0.23
CA ALA A 308 -8.58 15.91 0.03
C ALA A 308 -7.26 15.60 0.78
N ASN A 309 -6.33 16.55 0.76
CA ASN A 309 -5.03 16.37 1.42
C ASN A 309 -4.90 17.19 2.73
N GLY A 310 -6.02 17.71 3.25
CA GLY A 310 -6.02 18.54 4.46
C GLY A 310 -5.18 19.81 4.30
N PRO A 311 -4.29 20.14 5.29
CA PRO A 311 -3.44 21.31 5.22
C PRO A 311 -2.21 21.10 4.33
N LEU A 312 -2.02 19.92 3.74
CA LEU A 312 -0.83 19.55 3.00
C LEU A 312 -0.89 20.10 1.57
N ARG A 313 0.21 20.67 1.10
CA ARG A 313 0.32 21.23 -0.25
C ARG A 313 0.32 20.12 -1.32
N GLY A 314 -0.29 20.41 -2.46
CA GLY A 314 -0.30 19.53 -3.63
C GLY A 314 -1.19 18.31 -3.47
N GLY A 315 -0.96 17.31 -4.32
CA GLY A 315 -1.72 16.06 -4.35
C GLY A 315 -1.10 15.05 -5.29
N LYS A 316 -1.90 14.07 -5.74
CA LYS A 316 -1.45 13.02 -6.67
C LYS A 316 -0.63 13.60 -7.83
N GLY A 317 0.54 13.03 -8.08
CA GLY A 317 1.47 13.45 -9.13
C GLY A 317 2.54 14.46 -8.70
N GLU A 318 2.46 14.99 -7.49
CA GLU A 318 3.40 15.97 -6.95
C GLU A 318 4.14 15.41 -5.71
N PHE A 319 5.38 15.86 -5.48
CA PHE A 319 6.16 15.44 -4.31
C PHE A 319 6.07 16.40 -3.12
N TYR A 320 5.16 17.36 -3.14
CA TYR A 320 4.79 18.07 -1.93
C TYR A 320 4.08 17.12 -0.96
N GLU A 321 3.96 17.52 0.28
CA GLU A 321 3.41 16.67 1.35
C GLU A 321 2.07 16.02 0.94
N GLY A 322 1.14 16.78 0.34
CA GLY A 322 -0.17 16.28 -0.07
C GLY A 322 -0.15 15.20 -1.16
N GLY A 323 0.96 15.03 -1.88
CA GLY A 323 1.09 13.96 -2.88
C GLY A 323 1.68 12.68 -2.35
N ILE A 324 2.40 12.71 -1.21
CA ILE A 324 3.12 11.55 -0.68
C ILE A 324 2.87 11.26 0.80
N ARG A 325 2.38 12.21 1.60
CA ARG A 325 2.01 11.95 2.99
C ARG A 325 0.58 11.43 3.02
N VAL A 326 0.41 10.20 3.50
CA VAL A 326 -0.83 9.44 3.43
C VAL A 326 -1.33 9.08 4.84
N PRO A 327 -2.65 8.84 5.01
CA PRO A 327 -3.14 8.31 6.27
C PRO A 327 -2.55 6.91 6.52
N MET A 328 -2.24 6.61 7.77
CA MET A 328 -1.86 5.28 8.20
C MET A 328 -2.46 5.00 9.58
N ILE A 329 -3.25 3.94 9.65
CA ILE A 329 -3.86 3.45 10.88
C ILE A 329 -3.42 2.01 11.08
N VAL A 330 -2.94 1.69 12.29
CA VAL A 330 -2.53 0.33 12.64
C VAL A 330 -3.32 -0.12 13.88
N ARG A 331 -4.02 -1.25 13.77
CA ARG A 331 -4.82 -1.83 14.84
C ARG A 331 -4.35 -3.25 15.15
N TRP A 332 -4.03 -3.52 16.41
CA TRP A 332 -3.78 -4.86 16.94
C TRP A 332 -4.15 -4.89 18.42
N PRO A 333 -5.34 -5.37 18.77
CA PRO A 333 -5.85 -5.33 20.14
C PRO A 333 -4.91 -5.98 21.15
N GLY A 334 -4.56 -5.23 22.19
CA GLY A 334 -3.66 -5.67 23.26
C GLY A 334 -2.16 -5.65 22.91
N LYS A 335 -1.78 -5.21 21.71
CA LYS A 335 -0.39 -5.07 21.25
C LYS A 335 -0.08 -3.65 20.79
N VAL A 336 -0.86 -3.10 19.87
CA VAL A 336 -0.76 -1.70 19.43
C VAL A 336 -1.60 -0.83 20.35
N ARG A 337 -1.09 0.33 20.74
CA ARG A 337 -1.74 1.25 21.67
C ARG A 337 -3.03 1.82 21.06
N ALA A 338 -4.15 1.61 21.74
CA ALA A 338 -5.45 2.13 21.33
C ALA A 338 -5.55 3.64 21.55
N GLY A 339 -6.20 4.35 20.61
CA GLY A 339 -6.45 5.79 20.66
C GLY A 339 -5.19 6.66 20.60
N ALA A 340 -4.04 6.07 20.26
CA ALA A 340 -2.79 6.82 20.16
C ALA A 340 -2.68 7.58 18.84
N VAL A 341 -2.01 8.73 18.90
CA VAL A 341 -1.53 9.48 17.75
C VAL A 341 -0.02 9.42 17.78
N ASP A 342 0.60 9.04 16.69
CA ASP A 342 2.04 8.85 16.57
C ASP A 342 2.57 9.67 15.39
N ASP A 343 3.60 10.46 15.63
CA ASP A 343 4.24 11.34 14.64
C ASP A 343 5.59 10.79 14.13
N PHE A 344 5.93 9.56 14.47
CA PHE A 344 7.13 8.91 13.96
C PHE A 344 7.15 8.89 12.43
N VAL A 345 8.29 9.31 11.87
CA VAL A 345 8.47 9.42 10.42
C VAL A 345 8.82 8.08 9.82
N TRP A 346 7.94 7.52 9.00
CA TRP A 346 8.17 6.30 8.26
C TRP A 346 7.58 6.33 6.86
N ALA A 347 7.98 5.38 6.03
CA ALA A 347 7.59 5.32 4.63
C ALA A 347 7.31 3.88 4.19
N PHE A 348 6.74 3.71 3.01
CA PHE A 348 6.33 2.40 2.50
C PHE A 348 7.46 1.37 2.38
N TRP A 349 8.69 1.80 2.15
CA TRP A 349 9.83 0.87 2.15
C TRP A 349 10.15 0.31 3.55
N ASP A 350 9.59 0.87 4.62
CA ASP A 350 9.71 0.35 5.98
C ASP A 350 8.72 -0.79 6.27
N VAL A 351 7.70 -0.97 5.42
CA VAL A 351 6.65 -1.98 5.62
C VAL A 351 7.22 -3.39 5.52
N MET A 352 8.01 -3.70 4.48
CA MET A 352 8.59 -5.03 4.32
C MET A 352 9.42 -5.48 5.54
N PRO A 353 10.44 -4.75 6.01
CA PRO A 353 11.20 -5.20 7.19
C PRO A 353 10.34 -5.23 8.46
N THR A 354 9.32 -4.38 8.59
CA THR A 354 8.39 -4.40 9.71
C THR A 354 7.56 -5.68 9.73
N LEU A 355 6.94 -6.04 8.61
CA LEU A 355 6.14 -7.26 8.52
C LEU A 355 7.00 -8.51 8.64
N ALA A 356 8.22 -8.52 8.09
CA ALA A 356 9.17 -9.61 8.24
C ALA A 356 9.52 -9.84 9.72
N GLU A 357 9.86 -8.78 10.47
CA GLU A 357 10.18 -8.89 11.91
C GLU A 357 8.98 -9.38 12.71
N LEU A 358 7.78 -8.82 12.48
CA LEU A 358 6.54 -9.28 13.15
C LEU A 358 6.22 -10.75 12.86
N ALA A 359 6.54 -11.24 11.67
CA ALA A 359 6.39 -12.64 11.26
C ALA A 359 7.51 -13.57 11.77
N GLY A 360 8.55 -13.03 12.38
CA GLY A 360 9.76 -13.78 12.73
C GLY A 360 10.55 -14.26 11.52
N ALA A 361 10.40 -13.56 10.38
CA ALA A 361 11.14 -13.76 9.15
C ALA A 361 12.32 -12.76 9.05
N LYS A 362 13.20 -12.99 8.08
CA LYS A 362 14.31 -12.09 7.79
C LYS A 362 14.03 -11.33 6.50
N ALA A 363 14.03 -10.01 6.58
CA ALA A 363 13.98 -9.18 5.39
C ALA A 363 15.25 -9.36 4.51
N PRO A 364 15.13 -9.20 3.18
CA PRO A 364 16.29 -9.23 2.29
C PRO A 364 17.33 -8.17 2.66
N SER A 365 18.60 -8.44 2.33
CA SER A 365 19.64 -7.43 2.41
C SER A 365 19.53 -6.43 1.25
N GLY A 366 20.02 -5.19 1.46
CA GLY A 366 20.06 -4.16 0.40
C GLY A 366 18.71 -3.50 0.12
N ILE A 367 17.76 -3.58 1.07
CA ILE A 367 16.56 -2.74 1.10
C ILE A 367 16.87 -1.41 1.80
N ASP A 368 16.04 -0.38 1.56
CA ASP A 368 16.19 0.95 2.17
C ASP A 368 15.40 1.10 3.47
N GLY A 369 14.49 0.16 3.71
CA GLY A 369 13.57 0.19 4.83
C GLY A 369 14.19 -0.21 6.17
N ILE A 370 13.60 0.31 7.23
CA ILE A 370 13.84 -0.10 8.62
C ILE A 370 12.57 -0.71 9.21
N SER A 371 12.72 -1.59 10.19
CA SER A 371 11.55 -2.13 10.90
C SER A 371 11.01 -1.17 11.95
N LEU A 372 9.68 -1.03 11.99
CA LEU A 372 8.95 -0.34 13.04
C LEU A 372 8.25 -1.33 14.02
N ALA A 373 8.57 -2.61 13.96
CA ALA A 373 7.93 -3.62 14.81
C ALA A 373 8.02 -3.26 16.30
N ARG A 374 9.18 -2.79 16.77
CA ARG A 374 9.37 -2.34 18.16
C ARG A 374 8.43 -1.18 18.52
N ARG A 375 8.33 -0.17 17.64
CA ARG A 375 7.45 1.00 17.83
C ARG A 375 5.99 0.58 17.91
N LEU A 376 5.54 -0.27 16.99
CA LEU A 376 4.18 -0.79 16.97
C LEU A 376 3.82 -1.58 18.23
N LEU A 377 4.81 -2.28 18.82
CA LEU A 377 4.67 -3.01 20.08
C LEU A 377 4.86 -2.14 21.33
N GLY A 378 4.89 -0.82 21.18
CA GLY A 378 5.02 0.14 22.28
C GLY A 378 6.40 0.19 22.95
N GLN A 379 7.43 -0.35 22.27
CA GLN A 379 8.81 -0.27 22.73
C GLN A 379 9.47 1.02 22.22
N GLU A 380 10.46 1.50 22.95
CA GLU A 380 11.24 2.66 22.54
C GLU A 380 11.99 2.38 21.24
N GLN A 381 11.84 3.28 20.29
CA GLN A 381 12.54 3.28 19.01
C GLN A 381 12.89 4.72 18.65
N PRO A 382 14.17 5.11 18.72
CA PRO A 382 14.59 6.45 18.32
C PRO A 382 14.39 6.65 16.82
N GLU A 383 14.09 7.87 16.43
CA GLU A 383 14.07 8.21 15.01
C GLU A 383 15.49 8.10 14.41
N PRO A 384 15.65 7.40 13.31
CA PRO A 384 16.95 7.27 12.65
C PRO A 384 17.32 8.57 11.95
N ASP A 385 18.60 8.95 12.02
CA ASP A 385 19.14 10.00 11.14
C ASP A 385 19.29 9.42 9.73
N ARG A 386 18.26 9.63 8.90
CA ARG A 386 18.21 9.12 7.53
C ARG A 386 17.56 10.10 6.57
N PHE A 387 17.85 9.93 5.30
CA PHE A 387 17.14 10.59 4.21
C PHE A 387 16.00 9.70 3.72
N LEU A 388 14.83 10.29 3.50
CA LEU A 388 13.77 9.68 2.70
C LEU A 388 13.82 10.28 1.31
N TYR A 389 13.73 9.45 0.26
CA TYR A 389 13.95 9.88 -1.11
C TYR A 389 12.85 9.45 -2.08
N TRP A 390 12.44 10.38 -2.92
CA TRP A 390 11.48 10.18 -4.00
C TRP A 390 11.96 10.79 -5.30
N GLU A 391 11.65 10.13 -6.42
CA GLU A 391 11.90 10.66 -7.76
C GLU A 391 10.84 10.21 -8.75
N THR A 392 10.52 11.06 -9.74
CA THR A 392 9.91 10.63 -11.00
C THR A 392 10.99 10.55 -12.08
N ILE A 393 10.81 9.63 -13.00
CA ILE A 393 11.61 9.55 -14.24
C ILE A 393 10.68 9.68 -15.44
N PRO A 394 11.19 10.04 -16.64
CA PRO A 394 10.37 10.02 -17.86
C PRO A 394 9.74 8.64 -18.08
N GLN A 395 8.49 8.62 -18.52
CA GLN A 395 7.76 7.35 -18.75
C GLN A 395 8.42 6.44 -19.81
N ARG A 396 9.18 7.02 -20.74
CA ARG A 396 10.08 6.28 -21.64
C ARG A 396 11.47 6.22 -21.02
N GLY A 397 11.58 5.64 -19.82
CA GLY A 397 12.84 5.60 -19.10
C GLY A 397 13.89 4.81 -19.85
N ASP A 398 14.78 5.52 -20.55
CA ASP A 398 16.06 4.94 -20.98
C ASP A 398 16.95 4.73 -19.75
N ALA A 399 17.79 3.68 -19.78
CA ALA A 399 18.80 3.49 -18.77
C ALA A 399 19.64 4.76 -18.65
N GLY A 400 19.67 5.39 -17.48
CA GLY A 400 20.36 6.65 -17.25
C GLY A 400 19.52 7.93 -17.42
N ALA A 401 18.21 7.83 -17.72
CA ALA A 401 17.35 9.01 -17.74
C ALA A 401 17.44 9.80 -16.42
N PRO A 402 17.59 11.14 -16.48
CA PRO A 402 17.62 11.97 -15.26
C PRO A 402 16.25 11.96 -14.59
N ALA A 403 16.22 12.16 -13.28
CA ALA A 403 14.98 12.39 -12.55
C ALA A 403 14.29 13.65 -13.05
N TRP A 404 12.96 13.60 -13.25
CA TRP A 404 12.16 14.75 -13.65
C TRP A 404 11.77 15.63 -12.47
N SER A 405 11.44 15.00 -11.37
CA SER A 405 11.16 15.65 -10.10
C SER A 405 11.77 14.82 -9.00
N GLN A 406 12.21 15.45 -7.93
CA GLN A 406 12.82 14.78 -6.78
C GLN A 406 12.30 15.40 -5.49
N ALA A 407 12.21 14.60 -4.44
CA ALA A 407 12.04 15.10 -3.09
C ALA A 407 12.92 14.34 -2.11
N VAL A 408 13.32 15.05 -1.06
CA VAL A 408 14.10 14.50 0.05
C VAL A 408 13.50 15.00 1.35
N ARG A 409 13.32 14.10 2.31
CA ARG A 409 13.08 14.47 3.69
C ARG A 409 14.27 14.08 4.56
N MET A 410 14.74 14.99 5.41
CA MET A 410 15.82 14.80 6.38
C MET A 410 15.38 15.44 7.71
N GLY A 411 14.95 14.62 8.65
CA GLY A 411 14.35 15.09 9.90
C GLY A 411 13.17 16.02 9.64
N ARG A 412 13.24 17.26 10.10
CA ARG A 412 12.22 18.29 9.86
C ARG A 412 12.25 18.95 8.48
N TRP A 413 13.36 18.79 7.76
CA TRP A 413 13.57 19.45 6.48
C TRP A 413 13.01 18.63 5.32
N LYS A 414 12.25 19.28 4.46
CA LYS A 414 11.74 18.74 3.22
C LYS A 414 12.25 19.56 2.05
N ALA A 415 12.96 18.93 1.14
CA ALA A 415 13.40 19.55 -0.11
C ALA A 415 12.63 18.98 -1.30
N VAL A 416 12.24 19.83 -2.26
CA VAL A 416 11.58 19.46 -3.49
C VAL A 416 12.30 20.10 -4.68
N ARG A 417 12.61 19.30 -5.70
CA ARG A 417 13.02 19.79 -7.03
C ARG A 417 11.87 19.49 -8.00
N PRO A 418 10.99 20.45 -8.30
CA PRO A 418 9.77 20.20 -9.05
C PRO A 418 10.01 19.87 -10.54
N LYS A 419 11.14 20.31 -11.09
CA LYS A 419 11.56 20.06 -12.48
C LYS A 419 13.07 19.91 -12.57
N PRO A 420 13.60 19.18 -13.60
CA PRO A 420 15.04 19.11 -13.84
C PRO A 420 15.63 20.51 -13.98
N LYS A 421 16.84 20.69 -13.46
CA LYS A 421 17.61 21.96 -13.53
C LYS A 421 17.05 23.14 -12.73
N LEU A 422 15.90 23.01 -12.06
CA LEU A 422 15.49 24.00 -11.07
C LEU A 422 16.27 23.79 -9.76
N PRO A 423 16.50 24.88 -8.99
CA PRO A 423 17.06 24.74 -7.66
C PRO A 423 16.12 23.94 -6.75
N LEU A 424 16.65 23.43 -5.64
CA LEU A 424 15.82 22.84 -4.59
C LEU A 424 15.03 23.96 -3.90
N GLU A 425 13.75 23.70 -3.69
CA GLU A 425 12.95 24.36 -2.68
C GLU A 425 13.19 23.65 -1.34
N LEU A 426 13.22 24.37 -0.23
CA LEU A 426 13.43 23.80 1.11
C LEU A 426 12.36 24.32 2.07
N TYR A 427 11.77 23.40 2.84
CA TYR A 427 10.69 23.69 3.80
C TYR A 427 10.99 23.11 5.17
N ASP A 428 10.61 23.82 6.22
CA ASP A 428 10.68 23.38 7.61
C ASP A 428 9.33 22.84 8.06
N LEU A 429 9.11 21.52 7.94
CA LEU A 429 7.80 20.90 8.20
C LEU A 429 7.32 20.99 9.65
N GLU A 430 8.17 21.32 10.62
CA GLU A 430 7.73 21.58 12.00
C GLU A 430 7.01 22.92 12.12
N LYS A 431 7.34 23.88 11.26
CA LYS A 431 6.78 25.25 11.28
C LYS A 431 5.82 25.50 10.12
N ASP A 432 6.00 24.80 9.02
CA ASP A 432 5.34 25.03 7.73
C ASP A 432 4.99 23.70 7.06
N VAL A 433 4.01 23.00 7.61
CA VAL A 433 3.53 21.72 7.06
C VAL A 433 2.86 21.88 5.68
N SER A 434 2.42 23.11 5.37
CA SER A 434 1.77 23.49 4.11
C SER A 434 2.77 23.87 3.00
N GLU A 435 4.08 23.85 3.29
CA GLU A 435 5.15 24.13 2.31
C GLU A 435 4.93 25.48 1.55
N GLU A 436 4.54 26.52 2.30
CA GLU A 436 4.26 27.85 1.73
C GLU A 436 5.51 28.74 1.66
N HIS A 437 6.49 28.51 2.55
CA HIS A 437 7.65 29.36 2.73
C HIS A 437 8.94 28.62 2.37
N ASN A 438 9.44 28.85 1.16
CA ASN A 438 10.72 28.30 0.72
C ASN A 438 11.87 29.03 1.43
N VAL A 439 12.60 28.34 2.29
CA VAL A 439 13.73 28.85 3.09
C VAL A 439 15.10 28.39 2.54
N ALA A 440 15.19 27.97 1.29
CA ALA A 440 16.43 27.47 0.70
C ALA A 440 17.58 28.48 0.76
N ASP A 441 17.30 29.76 0.50
CA ASP A 441 18.30 30.84 0.55
C ASP A 441 18.75 31.15 1.99
N GLU A 442 17.92 30.85 2.98
CA GLU A 442 18.20 31.07 4.41
C GLU A 442 18.98 29.89 5.04
N GLN A 443 18.96 28.72 4.40
CA GLN A 443 19.53 27.46 4.90
C GLN A 443 20.49 26.80 3.90
N PRO A 444 21.52 27.50 3.39
CA PRO A 444 22.39 26.98 2.32
C PRO A 444 23.15 25.70 2.73
N GLU A 445 23.49 25.53 4.00
CA GLU A 445 24.18 24.33 4.50
C GLU A 445 23.28 23.09 4.42
N ILE A 446 21.98 23.24 4.72
CA ILE A 446 21.00 22.17 4.62
C ILE A 446 20.79 21.79 3.15
N VAL A 447 20.62 22.80 2.28
CA VAL A 447 20.52 22.59 0.83
C VAL A 447 21.75 21.83 0.31
N GLN A 448 22.97 22.25 0.71
CA GLN A 448 24.20 21.58 0.29
C GLN A 448 24.28 20.12 0.76
N LYS A 449 23.88 19.83 2.02
CA LYS A 449 23.84 18.46 2.55
C LYS A 449 22.88 17.58 1.73
N ILE A 450 21.72 18.11 1.34
CA ILE A 450 20.75 17.40 0.52
C ILE A 450 21.27 17.23 -0.91
N GLU A 451 21.86 18.27 -1.52
CA GLU A 451 22.47 18.15 -2.85
C GLU A 451 23.60 17.11 -2.90
N ASP A 452 24.39 16.98 -1.85
CA ASP A 452 25.43 15.95 -1.75
C ASP A 452 24.83 14.55 -1.66
N TYR A 453 23.77 14.37 -0.89
CA TYR A 453 23.00 13.11 -0.84
C TYR A 453 22.41 12.74 -2.20
N LEU A 454 21.84 13.70 -2.92
CA LEU A 454 21.22 13.48 -4.24
C LEU A 454 22.18 12.93 -5.30
N LYS A 455 23.50 13.10 -5.14
CA LYS A 455 24.52 12.55 -6.05
C LYS A 455 24.57 11.02 -6.02
N THR A 456 24.16 10.40 -4.90
CA THR A 456 24.23 8.96 -4.67
C THR A 456 22.89 8.31 -4.32
N ALA A 457 21.81 9.11 -4.20
CA ALA A 457 20.50 8.67 -3.75
C ALA A 457 19.79 7.66 -4.68
N ARG A 458 20.31 7.43 -5.86
CA ARG A 458 19.64 6.61 -6.88
C ARG A 458 20.59 5.76 -7.69
N THR A 459 20.09 4.62 -8.16
CA THR A 459 20.71 3.83 -9.21
C THR A 459 20.15 4.23 -10.58
N PRO A 460 20.89 4.01 -11.69
CA PRO A 460 20.32 4.17 -13.02
C PRO A 460 19.01 3.35 -13.16
N PRO A 461 17.94 3.93 -13.69
CA PRO A 461 16.73 3.17 -13.94
C PRO A 461 16.99 2.13 -15.05
N ARG A 462 16.27 1.00 -14.98
CA ARG A 462 16.29 0.04 -16.09
C ARG A 462 15.59 0.64 -17.32
N ALA A 463 15.86 0.10 -18.50
CA ALA A 463 15.02 0.33 -19.66
C ALA A 463 13.64 -0.29 -19.43
N TYR A 464 12.59 0.47 -19.68
CA TYR A 464 11.22 -0.04 -19.63
C TYR A 464 10.77 -0.45 -21.02
N PRO A 465 10.04 -1.57 -21.17
CA PRO A 465 9.45 -1.91 -22.45
C PRO A 465 8.57 -0.73 -22.93
N PRO A 466 8.43 -0.53 -24.24
CA PRO A 466 7.42 0.39 -24.75
C PRO A 466 6.11 0.06 -24.05
N GLN A 467 5.38 1.09 -23.61
CA GLN A 467 4.03 0.86 -23.14
C GLN A 467 3.25 0.25 -24.31
N GLU A 468 2.88 -1.02 -24.15
CA GLU A 468 1.88 -1.59 -25.03
C GLU A 468 0.68 -0.64 -24.96
N PRO A 469 0.10 -0.25 -26.10
CA PRO A 469 -1.16 0.45 -26.07
C PRO A 469 -2.10 -0.33 -25.17
N SER A 470 -2.89 0.33 -24.35
CA SER A 470 -3.87 -0.27 -23.44
C SER A 470 -5.00 -1.06 -24.15
N TRP A 471 -4.72 -1.61 -25.30
CA TRP A 471 -5.65 -2.17 -26.28
C TRP A 471 -6.53 -3.31 -25.77
N GLY A 472 -6.07 -4.04 -24.76
CA GLY A 472 -6.88 -5.05 -24.11
C GLY A 472 -7.70 -4.54 -22.93
N TYR A 473 -7.55 -3.25 -22.56
CA TYR A 473 -8.13 -2.67 -21.34
C TYR A 473 -8.78 -1.31 -21.56
N ASP A 474 -8.93 -0.86 -22.80
CA ASP A 474 -9.75 0.32 -23.07
C ASP A 474 -11.25 -0.03 -23.01
N ARG A 475 -12.10 0.99 -22.95
CA ARG A 475 -13.56 0.77 -22.90
C ARG A 475 -14.10 0.02 -24.12
N VAL A 476 -13.42 0.06 -25.24
CA VAL A 476 -13.82 -0.61 -26.48
C VAL A 476 -13.60 -2.12 -26.38
N GLU A 477 -12.44 -2.55 -25.88
CA GLU A 477 -12.12 -3.97 -25.73
C GLU A 477 -12.62 -4.57 -24.41
N THR A 478 -12.88 -3.76 -23.39
CA THR A 478 -13.50 -4.21 -22.14
C THR A 478 -14.99 -4.52 -22.25
N GLY A 479 -15.53 -4.55 -23.46
CA GLY A 479 -16.96 -4.76 -23.70
C GLY A 479 -17.78 -3.46 -23.72
N TYR A 480 -17.14 -2.31 -23.57
CA TYR A 480 -17.74 -1.00 -23.79
C TYR A 480 -17.69 -0.65 -25.31
N VAL A 481 -18.04 -1.59 -26.16
CA VAL A 481 -18.25 -1.32 -27.59
C VAL A 481 -19.53 -0.53 -27.75
N LYS A 482 -19.50 0.49 -28.59
CA LYS A 482 -20.63 1.37 -28.93
C LYS A 482 -21.91 0.63 -29.30
#